data_92f151ae555a4df4cab3c46008d247af
#
_entry.id   92f151ae555a4df4cab3c46008d247af
#
_cell.length_a   1.000
_cell.length_b   1.000
_cell.length_c   1.000
_cell.angle_alpha   90.00
_cell.angle_beta   90.00
_cell.angle_gamma   90.00
#
_symmetry.space_group_name_H-M   'P 1'
#
loop_
_entity.id
_entity.type
_entity.pdbx_description
1 polymer ?
#
loop_
_entity_poly.entity_id
_entity_poly.type
_entity_poly.pdbx_seq_one_letter_code
_entity_poly.pdbx_strand_id
1 'polypeptide(L)'
;MKTYEEINNKISKKEAVVLTAEEVIDYVDRKGISKAAKEVDVVTTATFGPMCSSGCFINFGHSKPKIRITEGWLDDVSIYCGIAAVDAYLGATQLRHNDPANMYYPGEFRFGGGHVMEKLVKGEQVQLFGLSYGTDDYPRREIRTWITMEDLNQVTMVNPRNCYQNYNAAVNLSKKPVYTYLGILKPEMKNLTYCSAGQLSPLLNDPYYQTIGVGSAVWLAGSKGHVYSEGTQHAPVCERTEEGYPKEGAGTLAVTADMKKMIPKYIRGLSLKGYGASLALGVGIPIPIINEQILQWTTVRDEKLFASVIDYSRDYPEKTGKVICHVSYKELKSGKVTINGKEVATGSLSSYSMALEIADLLKDEISKGRFLLNKPYGKIPDNVPFKSLPIKEKANG
;
A
#
# COMPACT_ATOMS: atom_id res chain seq x y z
N MET A 1 -23.25 -7.52 -21.34
CA MET A 1 -22.23 -7.73 -20.28
C MET A 1 -20.97 -8.18 -20.98
N LYS A 2 -19.84 -7.48 -20.78
CA LYS A 2 -18.55 -7.88 -21.37
C LYS A 2 -17.87 -8.93 -20.51
N THR A 3 -16.98 -9.73 -21.13
CA THR A 3 -16.17 -10.72 -20.41
C THR A 3 -14.69 -10.26 -20.35
N TYR A 4 -13.91 -10.82 -19.41
CA TYR A 4 -12.46 -10.59 -19.35
C TYR A 4 -11.76 -11.00 -20.64
N GLU A 5 -12.24 -12.06 -21.30
CA GLU A 5 -11.68 -12.55 -22.55
C GLU A 5 -11.92 -11.55 -23.70
N GLU A 6 -13.14 -11.03 -23.84
CA GLU A 6 -13.46 -10.00 -24.83
C GLU A 6 -12.62 -8.73 -24.62
N ILE A 7 -12.46 -8.28 -23.36
CA ILE A 7 -11.64 -7.12 -23.02
C ILE A 7 -10.17 -7.39 -23.35
N ASN A 8 -9.61 -8.52 -22.94
CA ASN A 8 -8.23 -8.89 -23.22
C ASN A 8 -7.96 -9.04 -24.73
N ASN A 9 -8.91 -9.54 -25.50
CA ASN A 9 -8.81 -9.59 -26.97
C ASN A 9 -8.69 -8.18 -27.57
N LYS A 10 -9.49 -7.21 -27.09
CA LYS A 10 -9.37 -5.81 -27.52
C LYS A 10 -8.02 -5.20 -27.08
N ILE A 11 -7.57 -5.48 -25.84
CA ILE A 11 -6.26 -5.02 -25.34
C ILE A 11 -5.14 -5.53 -26.25
N SER A 12 -5.14 -6.83 -26.58
CA SER A 12 -4.13 -7.45 -27.44
C SER A 12 -4.11 -6.85 -28.86
N LYS A 13 -5.28 -6.45 -29.36
CA LYS A 13 -5.42 -5.76 -30.64
C LYS A 13 -5.18 -4.25 -30.58
N LYS A 14 -4.97 -3.69 -29.37
CA LYS A 14 -4.84 -2.24 -29.11
C LYS A 14 -6.12 -1.45 -29.47
N GLU A 15 -7.26 -2.08 -29.33
CA GLU A 15 -8.60 -1.53 -29.64
C GLU A 15 -9.38 -1.19 -28.34
N ALA A 16 -8.86 -1.55 -27.17
CA ALA A 16 -9.54 -1.31 -25.91
C ALA A 16 -9.63 0.19 -25.58
N VAL A 17 -10.80 0.63 -25.16
CA VAL A 17 -11.03 1.98 -24.63
C VAL A 17 -10.67 1.97 -23.16
N VAL A 18 -9.56 2.62 -22.82
CA VAL A 18 -9.01 2.69 -21.46
C VAL A 18 -9.02 4.13 -20.98
N LEU A 19 -9.62 4.38 -19.84
CA LEU A 19 -9.69 5.70 -19.19
C LEU A 19 -9.12 5.59 -17.76
N THR A 20 -8.61 6.71 -17.23
CA THR A 20 -8.31 6.80 -15.81
C THR A 20 -9.60 7.02 -15.01
N ALA A 21 -9.55 6.79 -13.69
CA ALA A 21 -10.68 7.07 -12.80
C ALA A 21 -11.06 8.57 -12.73
N GLU A 22 -10.21 9.48 -13.21
CA GLU A 22 -10.57 10.88 -13.41
C GLU A 22 -11.27 11.11 -14.76
N GLU A 23 -10.69 10.59 -15.84
CA GLU A 23 -11.22 10.80 -17.20
C GLU A 23 -12.61 10.17 -17.39
N VAL A 24 -12.89 9.06 -16.73
CA VAL A 24 -14.18 8.35 -16.86
C VAL A 24 -15.34 9.18 -16.32
N ILE A 25 -15.10 10.03 -15.32
CA ILE A 25 -16.09 10.91 -14.73
C ILE A 25 -16.65 11.86 -15.80
N ASP A 26 -15.77 12.60 -16.48
CA ASP A 26 -16.15 13.54 -17.54
C ASP A 26 -16.71 12.80 -18.77
N TYR A 27 -16.23 11.58 -19.01
CA TYR A 27 -16.73 10.78 -20.12
C TYR A 27 -18.18 10.36 -19.89
N VAL A 28 -18.52 9.90 -18.69
CA VAL A 28 -19.88 9.50 -18.32
C VAL A 28 -20.82 10.71 -18.25
N ASP A 29 -20.35 11.86 -17.74
CA ASP A 29 -21.14 13.11 -17.71
C ASP A 29 -21.58 13.54 -19.13
N ARG A 30 -20.73 13.35 -20.13
CA ARG A 30 -21.03 13.71 -21.53
C ARG A 30 -21.85 12.69 -22.29
N LYS A 31 -21.63 11.38 -22.02
CA LYS A 31 -22.20 10.29 -22.83
C LYS A 31 -23.41 9.60 -22.19
N GLY A 32 -23.56 9.75 -20.87
CA GLY A 32 -24.48 8.96 -20.05
C GLY A 32 -23.94 7.56 -19.76
N ILE A 33 -24.33 6.99 -18.62
CA ILE A 33 -23.78 5.74 -18.08
C ILE A 33 -23.97 4.55 -19.01
N SER A 34 -25.16 4.37 -19.57
CA SER A 34 -25.49 3.19 -20.42
C SER A 34 -24.70 3.15 -21.73
N LYS A 35 -24.41 4.32 -22.33
CA LYS A 35 -23.59 4.40 -23.52
C LYS A 35 -22.12 4.22 -23.19
N ALA A 36 -21.64 4.90 -22.14
CA ALA A 36 -20.27 4.79 -21.69
C ALA A 36 -19.91 3.35 -21.29
N ALA A 37 -20.80 2.60 -20.61
CA ALA A 37 -20.56 1.21 -20.25
C ALA A 37 -20.35 0.26 -21.45
N LYS A 38 -20.96 0.58 -22.58
CA LYS A 38 -20.73 -0.17 -23.85
C LYS A 38 -19.40 0.17 -24.48
N GLU A 39 -18.98 1.45 -24.39
CA GLU A 39 -17.78 1.97 -25.07
C GLU A 39 -16.51 1.73 -24.24
N VAL A 40 -16.50 2.00 -22.93
CA VAL A 40 -15.32 1.89 -22.06
C VAL A 40 -15.06 0.43 -21.68
N ASP A 41 -13.83 -0.04 -21.84
CA ASP A 41 -13.45 -1.41 -21.52
C ASP A 41 -12.71 -1.54 -20.19
N VAL A 42 -11.87 -0.55 -19.83
CA VAL A 42 -11.07 -0.57 -18.58
C VAL A 42 -11.00 0.83 -17.99
N VAL A 43 -11.11 0.92 -16.66
CA VAL A 43 -10.77 2.12 -15.90
C VAL A 43 -9.55 1.84 -15.05
N THR A 44 -8.52 2.67 -15.14
CA THR A 44 -7.30 2.54 -14.34
C THR A 44 -7.38 3.36 -13.08
N THR A 45 -7.04 2.75 -11.96
CA THR A 45 -7.01 3.31 -10.62
C THR A 45 -5.61 3.21 -10.04
N ALA A 46 -5.26 4.07 -9.10
CA ALA A 46 -3.95 4.00 -8.46
C ALA A 46 -3.90 4.67 -7.09
N THR A 47 -2.84 4.36 -6.37
CA THR A 47 -2.43 5.04 -5.14
C THR A 47 -0.91 5.10 -5.03
N PHE A 48 -0.40 6.12 -4.33
CA PHE A 48 1.01 6.22 -3.95
C PHE A 48 1.10 6.81 -2.54
N GLY A 49 1.60 6.04 -1.60
CA GLY A 49 1.72 6.49 -0.21
C GLY A 49 2.39 5.47 0.70
N PRO A 50 2.50 5.77 2.01
CA PRO A 50 3.06 4.86 3.00
C PRO A 50 2.34 3.52 3.04
N MET A 51 3.13 2.45 2.95
CA MET A 51 2.67 1.06 3.03
C MET A 51 3.60 0.29 3.97
N CYS A 52 3.45 0.56 5.26
CA CYS A 52 4.34 0.07 6.32
C CYS A 52 4.44 -1.46 6.39
N SER A 53 3.42 -2.19 5.95
CA SER A 53 3.39 -3.65 5.94
C SER A 53 4.23 -4.29 4.83
N SER A 54 4.88 -3.49 3.96
CA SER A 54 5.72 -4.00 2.88
C SER A 54 6.93 -4.76 3.41
N GLY A 55 7.34 -5.79 2.68
CA GLY A 55 8.57 -6.53 2.92
C GLY A 55 8.98 -7.29 1.67
N CYS A 56 10.13 -7.92 1.69
CA CYS A 56 10.57 -8.76 0.59
C CYS A 56 11.29 -10.02 1.05
N PHE A 57 11.04 -11.10 0.33
CA PHE A 57 11.88 -12.30 0.35
C PHE A 57 13.05 -12.10 -0.59
N ILE A 58 14.26 -12.43 -0.12
CA ILE A 58 15.52 -12.25 -0.84
C ILE A 58 16.25 -13.59 -0.87
N ASN A 59 16.70 -14.03 -2.05
CA ASN A 59 17.62 -15.14 -2.18
C ASN A 59 18.99 -14.65 -2.62
N PHE A 60 20.00 -14.84 -1.75
CA PHE A 60 21.39 -14.41 -2.00
C PHE A 60 22.19 -15.41 -2.87
N GLY A 61 21.73 -16.65 -2.97
CA GLY A 61 22.55 -17.73 -3.54
C GLY A 61 23.68 -18.20 -2.61
N HIS A 62 24.34 -19.29 -2.98
CA HIS A 62 25.40 -19.90 -2.18
C HIS A 62 26.77 -19.29 -2.46
N SER A 63 27.47 -18.86 -1.40
CA SER A 63 28.91 -18.55 -1.46
C SER A 63 29.78 -19.82 -1.57
N LYS A 64 31.06 -19.65 -1.90
CA LYS A 64 32.06 -20.74 -1.88
C LYS A 64 33.16 -20.38 -0.86
N PRO A 65 33.32 -21.12 0.24
CA PRO A 65 32.47 -22.22 0.73
C PRO A 65 31.07 -21.71 1.09
N LYS A 66 30.09 -22.63 1.19
CA LYS A 66 28.69 -22.34 1.50
C LYS A 66 28.53 -21.79 2.92
N ILE A 67 27.56 -20.92 3.11
CA ILE A 67 27.08 -20.45 4.41
C ILE A 67 25.60 -20.77 4.57
N ARG A 68 25.18 -21.11 5.78
CA ARG A 68 23.78 -21.07 6.21
C ARG A 68 23.61 -19.88 7.16
N ILE A 69 23.11 -18.77 6.64
CA ILE A 69 22.96 -17.54 7.42
C ILE A 69 21.89 -17.78 8.50
N THR A 70 22.25 -17.56 9.76
CA THR A 70 21.36 -17.66 10.93
C THR A 70 20.99 -16.29 11.49
N GLU A 71 21.90 -15.31 11.36
CA GLU A 71 21.70 -13.92 11.71
C GLU A 71 22.25 -13.07 10.58
N GLY A 72 21.52 -12.04 10.16
CA GLY A 72 21.94 -11.22 9.03
C GLY A 72 21.49 -9.78 9.09
N TRP A 73 22.21 -8.93 8.36
CA TRP A 73 21.94 -7.50 8.24
C TRP A 73 22.20 -7.02 6.83
N LEU A 74 21.39 -6.07 6.39
CA LEU A 74 21.59 -5.29 5.18
C LEU A 74 21.76 -3.81 5.56
N ASP A 75 22.93 -3.22 5.34
CA ASP A 75 23.30 -1.86 5.80
C ASP A 75 22.95 -1.66 7.30
N ASP A 76 23.29 -2.62 8.16
CA ASP A 76 22.99 -2.69 9.59
C ASP A 76 21.49 -2.83 9.93
N VAL A 77 20.62 -3.01 8.96
CA VAL A 77 19.21 -3.34 9.18
C VAL A 77 19.05 -4.85 9.29
N SER A 78 18.53 -5.35 10.41
CA SER A 78 18.37 -6.79 10.66
C SER A 78 17.40 -7.42 9.66
N ILE A 79 17.73 -8.63 9.19
CA ILE A 79 16.88 -9.46 8.32
C ILE A 79 16.57 -10.79 9.01
N TYR A 80 15.38 -11.33 8.73
CA TYR A 80 14.99 -12.64 9.26
C TYR A 80 15.57 -13.76 8.38
N CYS A 81 16.44 -14.61 8.95
CA CYS A 81 17.16 -15.68 8.25
C CYS A 81 16.66 -17.09 8.59
N GLY A 82 15.56 -17.22 9.32
CA GLY A 82 14.99 -18.52 9.73
C GLY A 82 14.14 -19.20 8.64
N ILE A 83 14.54 -19.11 7.37
CA ILE A 83 13.83 -19.67 6.22
C ILE A 83 14.64 -20.83 5.64
N ALA A 84 15.51 -20.54 4.66
CA ALA A 84 16.46 -21.51 4.10
C ALA A 84 17.89 -20.94 4.19
N ALA A 85 18.88 -21.69 3.76
CA ALA A 85 20.28 -21.39 4.04
C ALA A 85 20.74 -19.98 3.63
N VAL A 86 20.22 -19.49 2.49
CA VAL A 86 20.60 -18.20 1.88
C VAL A 86 19.38 -17.34 1.54
N ASP A 87 18.25 -17.63 2.15
CA ASP A 87 17.02 -16.86 2.02
C ASP A 87 16.82 -15.99 3.25
N ALA A 88 16.33 -14.80 3.04
CA ALA A 88 15.99 -13.88 4.12
C ALA A 88 14.70 -13.10 3.83
N TYR A 89 14.10 -12.56 4.89
CA TYR A 89 13.01 -11.60 4.80
C TYR A 89 13.42 -10.27 5.39
N LEU A 90 13.17 -9.19 4.66
CA LEU A 90 13.36 -7.81 5.10
C LEU A 90 12.00 -7.11 5.17
N GLY A 91 11.61 -6.62 6.35
CA GLY A 91 10.44 -5.77 6.54
C GLY A 91 10.76 -4.30 6.34
N ALA A 92 9.86 -3.53 5.73
CA ALA A 92 10.05 -2.09 5.49
C ALA A 92 10.22 -1.27 6.78
N THR A 93 9.58 -1.71 7.87
CA THR A 93 9.65 -1.05 9.18
C THR A 93 10.80 -1.53 10.05
N GLN A 94 11.60 -2.49 9.59
CA GLN A 94 12.77 -2.96 10.33
C GLN A 94 13.77 -1.82 10.47
N LEU A 95 14.22 -1.57 11.70
CA LEU A 95 15.13 -0.47 12.01
C LEU A 95 16.59 -0.90 11.88
N ARG A 96 17.46 0.08 11.66
CA ARG A 96 18.91 -0.09 11.79
C ARG A 96 19.25 -0.44 13.24
N HIS A 97 20.12 -1.42 13.42
CA HIS A 97 20.59 -1.83 14.74
C HIS A 97 21.38 -0.72 15.42
N ASN A 98 21.09 -0.45 16.68
CA ASN A 98 21.81 0.54 17.53
C ASN A 98 21.98 1.94 16.91
N ASP A 99 20.99 2.43 16.16
CA ASP A 99 21.03 3.80 15.62
C ASP A 99 20.90 4.82 16.75
N PRO A 100 21.96 5.64 17.05
CA PRO A 100 21.92 6.63 18.11
C PRO A 100 20.78 7.65 17.97
N ALA A 101 20.37 7.95 16.73
CA ALA A 101 19.30 8.89 16.44
C ALA A 101 17.91 8.41 16.91
N ASN A 102 17.79 7.11 17.23
CA ASN A 102 16.54 6.49 17.70
C ASN A 102 16.51 6.26 19.23
N MET A 103 17.63 6.51 19.93
CA MET A 103 17.74 6.22 21.37
C MET A 103 17.01 7.24 22.25
N TYR A 104 16.71 8.41 21.75
CA TYR A 104 16.06 9.48 22.51
C TYR A 104 14.73 9.86 21.88
N TYR A 105 13.71 10.02 22.72
CA TYR A 105 12.38 10.47 22.28
C TYR A 105 12.44 11.84 21.59
N PRO A 106 11.77 12.03 20.43
CA PRO A 106 10.85 11.10 19.78
C PRO A 106 11.52 10.08 18.83
N GLY A 107 12.82 10.15 18.56
CA GLY A 107 13.54 9.34 17.60
C GLY A 107 13.40 9.86 16.15
N GLU A 108 14.47 9.77 15.38
CA GLU A 108 14.50 10.31 14.01
C GLU A 108 14.17 9.26 12.94
N PHE A 109 14.49 7.99 13.16
CA PHE A 109 14.21 6.85 12.29
C PHE A 109 14.63 7.08 10.83
N ARG A 110 15.82 7.64 10.62
CA ARG A 110 16.30 8.11 9.29
C ARG A 110 16.56 6.99 8.30
N PHE A 111 16.74 5.76 8.77
CA PHE A 111 17.08 4.61 7.95
C PHE A 111 16.44 3.33 8.48
N GLY A 112 16.06 2.43 7.56
CA GLY A 112 15.48 1.13 7.90
C GLY A 112 15.19 0.31 6.64
N GLY A 113 14.43 -0.76 6.77
CA GLY A 113 14.19 -1.72 5.70
C GLY A 113 13.65 -1.12 4.41
N GLY A 114 12.74 -0.14 4.49
CA GLY A 114 12.23 0.54 3.31
C GLY A 114 13.33 1.28 2.52
N HIS A 115 14.32 1.85 3.21
CA HIS A 115 15.45 2.51 2.57
C HIS A 115 16.40 1.51 1.90
N VAL A 116 16.60 0.33 2.52
CA VAL A 116 17.37 -0.77 1.91
C VAL A 116 16.68 -1.25 0.64
N MET A 117 15.36 -1.45 0.66
CA MET A 117 14.58 -1.83 -0.53
C MET A 117 14.69 -0.78 -1.65
N GLU A 118 14.61 0.51 -1.31
CA GLU A 118 14.80 1.60 -2.27
C GLU A 118 16.20 1.56 -2.90
N LYS A 119 17.26 1.39 -2.09
CA LYS A 119 18.64 1.26 -2.58
C LYS A 119 18.79 0.09 -3.55
N LEU A 120 18.29 -1.09 -3.20
CA LEU A 120 18.34 -2.26 -4.06
C LEU A 120 17.64 -2.01 -5.40
N VAL A 121 16.44 -1.44 -5.41
CA VAL A 121 15.70 -1.13 -6.66
C VAL A 121 16.42 -0.06 -7.49
N LYS A 122 17.14 0.87 -6.86
CA LYS A 122 18.02 1.85 -7.55
C LYS A 122 19.29 1.25 -8.14
N GLY A 123 19.59 -0.03 -7.85
CA GLY A 123 20.86 -0.66 -8.22
C GLY A 123 22.04 -0.21 -7.37
N GLU A 124 21.79 0.46 -6.24
CA GLU A 124 22.83 0.89 -5.31
C GLU A 124 23.36 -0.31 -4.53
N GLN A 125 24.65 -0.22 -4.11
CA GLN A 125 25.27 -1.25 -3.27
C GLN A 125 24.72 -1.21 -1.86
N VAL A 126 24.47 -2.41 -1.31
CA VAL A 126 24.06 -2.67 0.06
C VAL A 126 25.04 -3.64 0.70
N GLN A 127 25.51 -3.37 1.90
CA GLN A 127 26.37 -4.30 2.61
C GLN A 127 25.54 -5.45 3.17
N LEU A 128 25.87 -6.69 2.79
CA LEU A 128 25.40 -7.91 3.44
C LEU A 128 26.40 -8.32 4.51
N PHE A 129 25.96 -8.43 5.75
CA PHE A 129 26.68 -9.09 6.83
C PHE A 129 25.85 -10.25 7.34
N GLY A 130 26.45 -11.44 7.44
CA GLY A 130 25.77 -12.64 7.89
C GLY A 130 26.65 -13.53 8.75
N LEU A 131 26.06 -14.11 9.79
CA LEU A 131 26.67 -15.03 10.73
C LEU A 131 26.03 -16.40 10.64
N SER A 132 26.80 -17.42 10.99
CA SER A 132 26.39 -18.82 11.04
C SER A 132 27.19 -19.57 12.10
N TYR A 133 26.61 -20.60 12.68
CA TYR A 133 27.33 -21.49 13.59
C TYR A 133 28.29 -22.47 12.88
N GLY A 134 28.17 -22.62 11.56
CA GLY A 134 28.96 -23.57 10.73
C GLY A 134 28.48 -25.00 10.90
N THR A 135 28.46 -25.76 9.77
CA THR A 135 28.18 -27.19 9.70
C THR A 135 29.07 -27.80 8.64
N ASP A 136 29.10 -29.13 8.57
CA ASP A 136 29.91 -29.84 7.54
C ASP A 136 29.46 -29.43 6.12
N ASP A 137 28.14 -29.29 5.88
CA ASP A 137 27.59 -28.85 4.58
C ASP A 137 27.74 -27.37 4.33
N TYR A 138 27.79 -26.56 5.39
CA TYR A 138 27.85 -25.09 5.37
C TYR A 138 28.94 -24.56 6.30
N PRO A 139 30.24 -24.76 5.93
CA PRO A 139 31.36 -24.54 6.84
C PRO A 139 31.69 -23.07 7.10
N ARG A 140 31.23 -22.14 6.24
CA ARG A 140 31.47 -20.70 6.42
C ARG A 140 30.67 -20.20 7.61
N ARG A 141 31.34 -19.49 8.54
CA ARG A 141 30.73 -18.93 9.76
C ARG A 141 30.40 -17.46 9.66
N GLU A 142 31.03 -16.74 8.73
CA GLU A 142 30.80 -15.31 8.51
C GLU A 142 30.87 -15.00 7.02
N ILE A 143 30.01 -14.06 6.57
CA ILE A 143 30.09 -13.43 5.26
C ILE A 143 29.90 -11.94 5.41
N ARG A 144 30.79 -11.15 4.79
CA ARG A 144 30.66 -9.71 4.65
C ARG A 144 30.98 -9.35 3.20
N THR A 145 30.00 -8.77 2.53
CA THR A 145 30.14 -8.44 1.12
C THR A 145 29.20 -7.31 0.74
N TRP A 146 29.43 -6.70 -0.41
CA TRP A 146 28.54 -5.74 -1.02
C TRP A 146 27.73 -6.42 -2.10
N ILE A 147 26.45 -6.14 -2.15
CA ILE A 147 25.50 -6.71 -3.12
C ILE A 147 24.68 -5.60 -3.76
N THR A 148 24.26 -5.83 -4.98
CA THR A 148 23.28 -5.05 -5.72
C THR A 148 22.07 -5.93 -6.04
N MET A 149 21.03 -5.37 -6.64
CA MET A 149 19.88 -6.14 -7.10
C MET A 149 20.27 -7.23 -8.13
N GLU A 150 21.32 -7.01 -8.91
CA GLU A 150 21.79 -7.95 -9.95
C GLU A 150 22.46 -9.20 -9.34
N ASP A 151 23.11 -9.06 -8.19
CA ASP A 151 23.77 -10.16 -7.48
C ASP A 151 22.78 -11.14 -6.84
N LEU A 152 21.52 -10.75 -6.71
CA LEU A 152 20.48 -11.55 -6.07
C LEU A 152 19.76 -12.44 -7.09
N ASN A 153 19.44 -13.69 -6.71
CA ASN A 153 18.68 -14.59 -7.57
C ASN A 153 17.21 -14.17 -7.68
N GLN A 154 16.54 -14.01 -6.54
CA GLN A 154 15.15 -13.57 -6.44
C GLN A 154 15.02 -12.49 -5.38
N VAL A 155 14.16 -11.49 -5.67
CA VAL A 155 13.68 -10.51 -4.70
C VAL A 155 12.20 -10.30 -4.93
N THR A 156 11.38 -10.89 -4.07
CA THR A 156 9.92 -10.84 -4.22
C THR A 156 9.33 -9.93 -3.16
N MET A 157 8.71 -8.83 -3.60
CA MET A 157 7.90 -7.98 -2.73
C MET A 157 6.67 -8.75 -2.27
N VAL A 158 6.41 -8.72 -0.96
CA VAL A 158 5.14 -9.11 -0.36
C VAL A 158 4.62 -7.96 0.48
N ASN A 159 3.39 -7.57 0.22
CA ASN A 159 2.72 -6.55 1.00
C ASN A 159 1.37 -7.11 1.47
N PRO A 160 1.31 -7.61 2.71
CA PRO A 160 0.10 -8.27 3.24
C PRO A 160 -1.03 -7.29 3.58
N ARG A 161 -0.83 -5.98 3.44
CA ARG A 161 -1.85 -4.96 3.74
C ARG A 161 -1.65 -3.74 2.87
N ASN A 162 -2.36 -3.71 1.74
CA ASN A 162 -2.25 -2.65 0.76
C ASN A 162 -3.63 -2.16 0.33
N CYS A 163 -3.66 -1.04 -0.39
CA CYS A 163 -4.87 -0.49 -0.99
C CYS A 163 -6.05 -0.43 -0.01
N TYR A 164 -5.86 0.21 1.15
CA TYR A 164 -6.98 0.44 2.05
C TYR A 164 -8.16 1.05 1.30
N GLN A 165 -9.33 0.46 1.46
CA GLN A 165 -10.55 0.94 0.83
C GLN A 165 -10.89 2.36 1.29
N ASN A 166 -10.67 2.64 2.58
CA ASN A 166 -10.73 3.98 3.15
C ASN A 166 -9.82 4.06 4.37
N TYR A 167 -9.59 5.24 4.89
CA TYR A 167 -8.78 5.44 6.09
C TYR A 167 -9.20 6.67 6.88
N ASN A 168 -8.73 6.76 8.14
CA ASN A 168 -9.04 7.89 9.01
C ASN A 168 -8.22 9.11 8.66
N ALA A 169 -8.79 10.29 8.95
CA ALA A 169 -8.07 11.55 9.09
C ALA A 169 -7.75 11.78 10.57
N ALA A 170 -6.51 12.17 10.88
CA ALA A 170 -6.01 12.27 12.24
C ALA A 170 -5.78 13.71 12.67
N VAL A 171 -6.23 14.03 13.88
CA VAL A 171 -5.95 15.30 14.58
C VAL A 171 -5.43 15.05 15.98
N ASN A 172 -5.00 16.11 16.67
CA ASN A 172 -4.52 16.08 18.05
C ASN A 172 -5.09 17.24 18.86
N LEU A 173 -5.94 16.94 19.81
CA LEU A 173 -6.56 17.93 20.70
C LEU A 173 -5.70 18.30 21.92
N SER A 174 -4.64 17.51 22.20
CA SER A 174 -3.76 17.77 23.37
C SER A 174 -2.84 18.99 23.17
N LYS A 175 -2.17 19.38 24.23
CA LYS A 175 -1.20 20.51 24.24
C LYS A 175 0.22 20.11 23.78
N LYS A 176 0.48 18.82 23.53
CA LYS A 176 1.80 18.30 23.11
C LYS A 176 1.69 17.67 21.71
N PRO A 177 2.75 17.69 20.88
CA PRO A 177 2.73 16.99 19.61
C PRO A 177 2.57 15.48 19.82
N VAL A 178 1.86 14.81 18.93
CA VAL A 178 1.71 13.34 18.86
C VAL A 178 2.35 12.83 17.58
N TYR A 179 3.21 11.83 17.71
CA TYR A 179 3.95 11.23 16.59
C TYR A 179 3.28 9.92 16.20
N THR A 180 2.86 9.80 14.94
CA THR A 180 2.06 8.67 14.46
C THR A 180 2.53 8.20 13.08
N TYR A 181 2.00 7.05 12.64
CA TYR A 181 2.18 6.57 11.26
C TYR A 181 1.50 7.50 10.20
N LEU A 182 0.61 8.40 10.64
CA LEU A 182 0.07 9.50 9.82
C LEU A 182 0.89 10.79 9.96
N GLY A 183 2.14 10.70 10.49
CA GLY A 183 3.04 11.83 10.66
C GLY A 183 2.86 12.55 11.99
N ILE A 184 3.33 13.79 12.06
CA ILE A 184 3.33 14.61 13.27
C ILE A 184 2.00 15.34 13.36
N LEU A 185 1.24 15.05 14.41
CA LEU A 185 0.01 15.76 14.73
C LEU A 185 0.32 16.91 15.71
N LYS A 186 0.18 18.15 15.23
CA LYS A 186 0.46 19.35 16.01
C LYS A 186 -0.60 19.57 17.08
N PRO A 187 -0.21 20.13 18.25
CA PRO A 187 -1.14 20.40 19.35
C PRO A 187 -2.36 21.22 18.93
N GLU A 188 -3.46 21.04 19.67
CA GLU A 188 -4.66 21.90 19.58
C GLU A 188 -5.25 21.96 18.17
N MET A 189 -5.25 20.81 17.45
CA MET A 189 -5.73 20.72 16.06
C MET A 189 -5.11 21.74 15.09
N LYS A 190 -3.81 22.02 15.20
CA LYS A 190 -3.13 22.92 14.24
C LYS A 190 -2.90 22.30 12.87
N ASN A 191 -3.07 20.98 12.74
CA ASN A 191 -3.12 20.28 11.48
C ASN A 191 -4.00 19.03 11.56
N LEU A 192 -4.45 18.59 10.41
CA LEU A 192 -5.08 17.30 10.16
C LEU A 192 -4.25 16.58 9.10
N THR A 193 -3.96 15.29 9.31
CA THR A 193 -3.25 14.46 8.33
C THR A 193 -4.10 13.27 7.91
N TYR A 194 -3.95 12.87 6.65
CA TYR A 194 -4.66 11.72 6.08
C TYR A 194 -3.78 10.99 5.05
N CYS A 195 -4.21 9.80 4.61
CA CYS A 195 -3.50 8.99 3.65
C CYS A 195 -4.49 8.30 2.71
N SER A 196 -4.76 8.91 1.55
CA SER A 196 -5.64 8.33 0.53
C SER A 196 -5.43 9.02 -0.82
N ALA A 197 -5.66 8.30 -1.91
CA ALA A 197 -5.76 8.85 -3.25
C ALA A 197 -7.21 9.30 -3.60
N GLY A 198 -8.17 9.15 -2.67
CA GLY A 198 -9.56 9.54 -2.90
C GLY A 198 -10.16 8.80 -4.09
N GLN A 199 -10.78 9.54 -5.02
CA GLN A 199 -11.44 8.97 -6.21
C GLN A 199 -10.54 8.13 -7.12
N LEU A 200 -9.20 8.22 -7.01
CA LEU A 200 -8.27 7.33 -7.73
C LEU A 200 -8.06 5.99 -7.03
N SER A 201 -8.46 5.83 -5.76
CA SER A 201 -8.15 4.64 -4.95
C SER A 201 -8.83 3.38 -5.51
N PRO A 202 -8.10 2.27 -5.70
CA PRO A 202 -8.64 1.06 -6.34
C PRO A 202 -9.92 0.52 -5.69
N LEU A 203 -9.94 0.31 -4.38
CA LEU A 203 -11.09 -0.26 -3.68
C LEU A 203 -12.24 0.73 -3.44
N LEU A 204 -12.07 2.02 -3.75
CA LEU A 204 -13.18 2.97 -3.81
C LEU A 204 -13.85 2.93 -5.19
N ASN A 205 -13.17 2.46 -6.22
CA ASN A 205 -13.72 2.25 -7.56
C ASN A 205 -14.33 0.85 -7.77
N ASP A 206 -14.10 -0.08 -6.83
CA ASP A 206 -14.75 -1.39 -6.74
C ASP A 206 -15.13 -1.69 -5.28
N PRO A 207 -16.14 -0.96 -4.71
CA PRO A 207 -16.41 -0.95 -3.28
C PRO A 207 -16.92 -2.30 -2.72
N TYR A 208 -17.30 -3.23 -3.59
CA TYR A 208 -17.80 -4.56 -3.24
C TYR A 208 -16.97 -5.71 -3.82
N TYR A 209 -15.73 -5.43 -4.24
CA TYR A 209 -14.78 -6.45 -4.73
C TYR A 209 -15.33 -7.31 -5.87
N GLN A 210 -16.07 -6.69 -6.81
CA GLN A 210 -16.71 -7.41 -7.92
C GLN A 210 -15.72 -7.78 -9.04
N THR A 211 -14.65 -6.99 -9.19
CA THR A 211 -13.64 -7.18 -10.24
C THR A 211 -12.25 -7.38 -9.66
N ILE A 212 -11.99 -6.91 -8.44
CA ILE A 212 -10.75 -7.11 -7.72
C ILE A 212 -10.90 -8.33 -6.80
N GLY A 213 -10.05 -9.33 -6.99
CA GLY A 213 -10.04 -10.57 -6.21
C GLY A 213 -8.68 -11.25 -6.25
N VAL A 214 -8.58 -12.43 -5.63
CA VAL A 214 -7.35 -13.23 -5.65
C VAL A 214 -6.99 -13.59 -7.08
N GLY A 215 -5.77 -13.28 -7.51
CA GLY A 215 -5.30 -13.44 -8.88
C GLY A 215 -5.45 -12.21 -9.77
N SER A 216 -6.16 -11.15 -9.34
CA SER A 216 -6.21 -9.89 -10.09
C SER A 216 -4.81 -9.33 -10.35
N ALA A 217 -4.54 -8.93 -11.58
CA ALA A 217 -3.28 -8.29 -11.94
C ALA A 217 -3.18 -6.89 -11.31
N VAL A 218 -2.01 -6.57 -10.78
CA VAL A 218 -1.68 -5.26 -10.23
C VAL A 218 -0.38 -4.73 -10.85
N TRP A 219 -0.29 -3.43 -11.03
CA TRP A 219 0.94 -2.72 -11.32
C TRP A 219 1.55 -2.27 -9.99
N LEU A 220 2.68 -2.86 -9.56
CA LEU A 220 3.32 -2.58 -8.28
C LEU A 220 4.69 -1.95 -8.52
N ALA A 221 4.79 -0.64 -8.33
CA ALA A 221 6.00 0.15 -8.58
C ALA A 221 6.65 -0.09 -9.96
N GLY A 222 5.90 -0.40 -11.01
CA GLY A 222 6.40 -0.73 -12.34
C GLY A 222 6.41 -2.22 -12.68
N SER A 223 6.43 -3.08 -11.69
CA SER A 223 6.36 -4.53 -11.88
C SER A 223 4.92 -5.02 -12.00
N LYS A 224 4.65 -5.94 -12.92
CA LYS A 224 3.37 -6.65 -12.95
C LYS A 224 3.34 -7.69 -11.84
N GLY A 225 2.40 -7.55 -10.93
CA GLY A 225 2.15 -8.43 -9.81
C GLY A 225 0.70 -8.90 -9.78
N HIS A 226 0.29 -9.41 -8.62
CA HIS A 226 -1.09 -9.86 -8.42
C HIS A 226 -1.53 -9.77 -6.96
N VAL A 227 -2.83 -9.77 -6.76
CA VAL A 227 -3.46 -9.96 -5.44
C VAL A 227 -3.34 -11.44 -5.07
N TYR A 228 -2.79 -11.77 -3.90
CA TYR A 228 -2.66 -13.16 -3.47
C TYR A 228 -3.62 -13.57 -2.35
N SER A 229 -4.20 -12.58 -1.65
CA SER A 229 -5.22 -12.78 -0.60
C SER A 229 -5.95 -11.48 -0.31
N GLU A 230 -7.00 -11.51 0.54
CA GLU A 230 -7.40 -10.32 1.28
C GLU A 230 -6.23 -9.83 2.15
N GLY A 231 -6.18 -8.54 2.41
CA GLY A 231 -5.12 -7.99 3.24
C GLY A 231 -5.35 -8.26 4.73
N THR A 232 -4.26 -8.28 5.50
CA THR A 232 -4.40 -8.32 6.97
C THR A 232 -5.16 -7.09 7.48
N GLN A 233 -5.95 -7.23 8.53
CA GLN A 233 -6.90 -6.22 9.01
C GLN A 233 -7.97 -5.83 7.97
N HIS A 234 -8.29 -6.72 7.07
CA HIS A 234 -9.43 -6.57 6.18
C HIS A 234 -10.72 -6.53 6.99
N ALA A 235 -11.46 -5.42 6.92
CA ALA A 235 -12.66 -5.14 7.71
C ALA A 235 -13.75 -4.57 6.81
N PRO A 236 -14.36 -5.37 5.92
CA PRO A 236 -15.35 -4.90 4.94
C PRO A 236 -16.68 -4.48 5.55
N VAL A 237 -16.99 -4.98 6.75
CA VAL A 237 -18.21 -4.66 7.50
C VAL A 237 -18.02 -3.33 8.22
N CYS A 238 -18.51 -2.25 7.63
CA CYS A 238 -18.38 -0.90 8.13
C CYS A 238 -19.58 -0.04 7.72
N GLU A 239 -19.73 1.13 8.35
CA GLU A 239 -20.74 2.11 7.92
C GLU A 239 -20.42 2.62 6.50
N ARG A 240 -21.47 2.68 5.65
CA ARG A 240 -21.35 3.11 4.25
C ARG A 240 -22.31 4.26 3.93
N THR A 241 -21.99 5.00 2.88
CA THR A 241 -22.90 5.99 2.28
C THR A 241 -24.06 5.26 1.56
N GLU A 242 -25.08 6.02 1.16
CA GLU A 242 -26.19 5.47 0.35
C GLU A 242 -25.71 4.86 -0.97
N GLU A 243 -24.65 5.41 -1.54
CA GLU A 243 -24.02 4.90 -2.77
C GLU A 243 -23.10 3.68 -2.52
N GLY A 244 -22.90 3.26 -1.26
CA GLY A 244 -22.14 2.08 -0.89
C GLY A 244 -20.66 2.30 -0.54
N TYR A 245 -20.19 3.54 -0.44
CA TYR A 245 -18.79 3.82 -0.08
C TYR A 245 -18.58 3.81 1.44
N PRO A 246 -17.48 3.21 1.93
CA PRO A 246 -17.20 3.17 3.36
C PRO A 246 -16.89 4.57 3.90
N LYS A 247 -17.37 4.88 5.12
CA LYS A 247 -17.09 6.13 5.83
C LYS A 247 -15.89 6.03 6.77
N GLU A 248 -15.35 4.84 6.95
CA GLU A 248 -14.22 4.52 7.83
C GLU A 248 -13.27 3.53 7.18
N GLY A 249 -12.18 3.16 7.85
CA GLY A 249 -11.25 2.13 7.38
C GLY A 249 -11.97 0.80 7.14
N ALA A 250 -11.77 0.22 5.96
CA ALA A 250 -12.52 -0.95 5.52
C ALA A 250 -11.61 -2.03 4.92
N GLY A 251 -11.84 -2.42 3.68
CA GLY A 251 -11.12 -3.51 3.03
C GLY A 251 -9.66 -3.23 2.75
N THR A 252 -8.88 -4.30 2.65
CA THR A 252 -7.45 -4.25 2.27
C THR A 252 -7.13 -5.41 1.34
N LEU A 253 -6.03 -5.29 0.59
CA LEU A 253 -5.51 -6.31 -0.31
C LEU A 253 -4.11 -6.76 0.12
N ALA A 254 -3.80 -8.03 -0.09
CA ALA A 254 -2.46 -8.56 -0.04
C ALA A 254 -1.91 -8.71 -1.47
N VAL A 255 -0.79 -8.06 -1.77
CA VAL A 255 -0.23 -7.99 -3.13
C VAL A 255 1.25 -8.42 -3.16
N THR A 256 1.68 -8.95 -4.29
CA THR A 256 3.05 -9.41 -4.51
C THR A 256 3.54 -9.09 -5.92
N ALA A 257 4.84 -8.85 -6.09
CA ALA A 257 5.49 -8.67 -7.39
C ALA A 257 7.01 -8.90 -7.32
N ASP A 258 7.64 -9.10 -8.47
CA ASP A 258 9.08 -9.18 -8.64
C ASP A 258 9.73 -7.80 -8.48
N MET A 259 10.54 -7.60 -7.43
CA MET A 259 11.21 -6.32 -7.18
C MET A 259 12.30 -5.99 -8.21
N LYS A 260 12.85 -6.98 -8.90
CA LYS A 260 13.87 -6.77 -9.95
C LYS A 260 13.32 -6.00 -11.16
N LYS A 261 11.99 -5.94 -11.29
CA LYS A 261 11.29 -5.22 -12.36
C LYS A 261 10.68 -3.89 -11.90
N MET A 262 10.89 -3.51 -10.64
CA MET A 262 10.38 -2.24 -10.11
C MET A 262 11.17 -1.05 -10.62
N ILE A 263 10.48 0.09 -10.70
CA ILE A 263 11.04 1.38 -11.14
C ILE A 263 11.32 2.23 -9.91
N PRO A 264 12.56 2.75 -9.73
CA PRO A 264 12.95 3.48 -8.52
C PRO A 264 12.06 4.68 -8.15
N LYS A 265 11.46 5.32 -9.14
CA LYS A 265 10.57 6.47 -8.93
C LYS A 265 9.34 6.13 -8.06
N TYR A 266 8.85 4.88 -8.13
CA TYR A 266 7.59 4.46 -7.52
C TYR A 266 7.76 3.62 -6.25
N ILE A 267 8.99 3.56 -5.71
CA ILE A 267 9.31 2.94 -4.43
C ILE A 267 10.30 3.83 -3.68
N ARG A 268 9.98 4.19 -2.42
CA ARG A 268 10.82 5.11 -1.63
C ARG A 268 10.79 4.76 -0.16
N GLY A 269 11.96 4.66 0.47
CA GLY A 269 12.11 4.57 1.92
C GLY A 269 11.57 5.84 2.59
N LEU A 270 10.87 5.67 3.70
CA LEU A 270 10.31 6.77 4.48
C LEU A 270 10.82 6.76 5.90
N SER A 271 11.03 7.95 6.45
CA SER A 271 11.34 8.21 7.86
C SER A 271 10.19 8.99 8.48
N LEU A 272 9.50 8.37 9.42
CA LEU A 272 8.41 8.98 10.17
C LEU A 272 8.91 9.29 11.58
N LYS A 273 9.29 10.55 11.82
CA LYS A 273 9.82 11.00 13.11
C LYS A 273 8.93 10.61 14.27
N GLY A 274 9.50 10.01 15.30
CA GLY A 274 8.79 9.56 16.49
C GLY A 274 7.92 8.31 16.29
N TYR A 275 7.94 7.69 15.06
CA TYR A 275 7.16 6.49 14.76
C TYR A 275 8.03 5.35 14.23
N GLY A 276 8.83 5.57 13.19
CA GLY A 276 9.66 4.53 12.62
C GLY A 276 10.03 4.73 11.16
N ALA A 277 10.73 3.76 10.58
CA ALA A 277 10.95 3.64 9.15
C ALA A 277 9.73 3.01 8.46
N SER A 278 9.55 3.28 7.18
CA SER A 278 8.46 2.74 6.36
C SER A 278 8.85 2.74 4.88
N LEU A 279 7.90 2.43 4.01
CA LEU A 279 8.06 2.44 2.56
C LEU A 279 6.85 3.14 1.93
N ALA A 280 7.09 4.07 1.00
CA ALA A 280 6.06 4.53 0.07
C ALA A 280 6.14 3.68 -1.20
N LEU A 281 4.98 3.29 -1.70
CA LEU A 281 4.86 2.36 -2.82
C LEU A 281 3.73 2.79 -3.75
N GLY A 282 3.99 2.71 -5.06
CA GLY A 282 2.99 2.95 -6.10
C GLY A 282 2.26 1.67 -6.47
N VAL A 283 0.92 1.75 -6.50
CA VAL A 283 0.06 0.63 -6.89
C VAL A 283 -0.96 1.12 -7.90
N GLY A 284 -1.07 0.42 -9.01
CA GLY A 284 -2.12 0.61 -10.01
C GLY A 284 -2.95 -0.67 -10.17
N ILE A 285 -4.27 -0.56 -10.21
CA ILE A 285 -5.17 -1.68 -10.45
C ILE A 285 -6.18 -1.31 -11.54
N PRO A 286 -6.26 -2.09 -12.61
CA PRO A 286 -7.25 -1.87 -13.65
C PRO A 286 -8.61 -2.46 -13.26
N ILE A 287 -9.67 -1.71 -13.47
CA ILE A 287 -11.06 -2.13 -13.27
C ILE A 287 -11.68 -2.47 -14.63
N PRO A 288 -11.95 -3.74 -14.95
CA PRO A 288 -12.65 -4.10 -16.18
C PRO A 288 -14.13 -3.69 -16.12
N ILE A 289 -14.59 -2.95 -17.10
CA ILE A 289 -15.98 -2.48 -17.19
C ILE A 289 -16.84 -3.58 -17.82
N ILE A 290 -17.26 -4.52 -16.99
CA ILE A 290 -18.07 -5.67 -17.41
C ILE A 290 -19.56 -5.36 -17.50
N ASN A 291 -20.04 -4.34 -16.78
CA ASN A 291 -21.45 -3.89 -16.80
C ASN A 291 -21.58 -2.43 -16.36
N GLU A 292 -22.80 -1.89 -16.40
CA GLU A 292 -23.12 -0.51 -16.01
C GLU A 292 -22.85 -0.23 -14.52
N GLN A 293 -23.12 -1.21 -13.65
CA GLN A 293 -22.90 -1.03 -12.20
C GLN A 293 -21.43 -0.84 -11.86
N ILE A 294 -20.54 -1.60 -12.49
CA ILE A 294 -19.09 -1.41 -12.30
C ILE A 294 -18.66 -0.02 -12.80
N LEU A 295 -19.13 0.39 -13.98
CA LEU A 295 -18.83 1.74 -14.47
C LEU A 295 -19.36 2.82 -13.52
N GLN A 296 -20.57 2.65 -12.99
CA GLN A 296 -21.14 3.62 -12.03
C GLN A 296 -20.24 3.80 -10.80
N TRP A 297 -19.67 2.74 -10.27
CA TRP A 297 -18.74 2.85 -9.13
C TRP A 297 -17.45 3.57 -9.50
N THR A 298 -16.95 3.40 -10.73
CA THR A 298 -15.73 4.11 -11.17
C THR A 298 -15.95 5.60 -11.45
N THR A 299 -17.17 6.10 -11.35
CA THR A 299 -17.46 7.56 -11.45
C THR A 299 -17.53 8.24 -10.09
N VAL A 300 -17.06 7.58 -9.02
CA VAL A 300 -17.03 8.17 -7.69
C VAL A 300 -16.20 9.46 -7.66
N ARG A 301 -16.68 10.47 -6.92
CA ARG A 301 -16.05 11.78 -6.77
C ARG A 301 -15.65 12.04 -5.33
N ASP A 302 -14.59 12.80 -5.15
CA ASP A 302 -14.05 13.14 -3.82
C ASP A 302 -15.08 13.81 -2.88
N GLU A 303 -16.08 14.51 -3.41
CA GLU A 303 -17.18 15.07 -2.60
C GLU A 303 -18.15 14.04 -2.03
N LYS A 304 -18.15 12.81 -2.57
CA LYS A 304 -18.98 11.68 -2.11
C LYS A 304 -18.21 10.68 -1.24
N LEU A 305 -16.94 10.88 -1.08
CA LEU A 305 -16.05 10.07 -0.25
C LEU A 305 -15.72 10.82 1.04
N PHE A 306 -15.88 10.15 2.19
CA PHE A 306 -15.68 10.77 3.50
C PHE A 306 -14.63 10.01 4.31
N ALA A 307 -13.84 10.74 5.09
CA ALA A 307 -12.95 10.20 6.11
C ALA A 307 -13.45 10.58 7.50
N SER A 308 -13.40 9.63 8.43
CA SER A 308 -13.63 9.89 9.85
C SER A 308 -12.45 10.67 10.43
N VAL A 309 -12.71 11.82 11.04
CA VAL A 309 -11.70 12.59 11.77
C VAL A 309 -11.62 12.08 13.21
N ILE A 310 -10.44 11.63 13.61
CA ILE A 310 -10.20 11.00 14.91
C ILE A 310 -9.13 11.77 15.69
N ASP A 311 -9.37 11.97 16.99
CA ASP A 311 -8.37 12.53 17.92
C ASP A 311 -7.41 11.45 18.40
N TYR A 312 -6.21 11.46 17.87
CA TYR A 312 -5.14 10.51 18.23
C TYR A 312 -4.43 10.84 19.56
N SER A 313 -4.78 11.92 20.23
CA SER A 313 -4.25 12.28 21.53
C SER A 313 -5.06 11.72 22.70
N ARG A 314 -6.29 11.33 22.44
CA ARG A 314 -7.19 10.71 23.42
C ARG A 314 -7.34 9.23 23.12
N ASP A 315 -7.68 8.51 24.15
CA ASP A 315 -8.04 7.10 24.06
C ASP A 315 -6.94 6.17 23.53
N TYR A 316 -5.77 6.70 23.21
CA TYR A 316 -4.62 5.87 22.86
C TYR A 316 -3.74 5.65 24.11
N PRO A 317 -3.22 4.43 24.35
CA PRO A 317 -3.34 3.24 23.49
C PRO A 317 -4.60 2.39 23.75
N GLU A 318 -5.43 2.74 24.73
CA GLU A 318 -6.46 1.86 25.29
C GLU A 318 -7.74 1.78 24.46
N LYS A 319 -8.01 2.82 23.66
CA LYS A 319 -9.23 2.94 22.86
C LYS A 319 -8.92 3.36 21.43
N THR A 320 -9.73 2.87 20.50
CA THR A 320 -9.78 3.36 19.12
C THR A 320 -10.42 4.74 19.10
N GLY A 321 -9.71 5.79 19.12
CA GLY A 321 -10.13 7.18 19.16
C GLY A 321 -11.58 7.48 18.75
N LYS A 322 -12.22 8.41 19.41
CA LYS A 322 -13.60 8.79 19.09
C LYS A 322 -13.66 9.59 17.80
N VAL A 323 -14.56 9.24 16.89
CA VAL A 323 -14.86 10.04 15.69
C VAL A 323 -15.43 11.40 16.13
N ILE A 324 -14.78 12.49 15.71
CA ILE A 324 -15.19 13.88 15.97
C ILE A 324 -16.23 14.31 14.94
N CYS A 325 -15.95 14.08 13.66
CA CYS A 325 -16.80 14.39 12.52
C CYS A 325 -16.35 13.60 11.30
N HIS A 326 -17.09 13.74 10.19
CA HIS A 326 -16.68 13.27 8.88
C HIS A 326 -16.38 14.46 7.98
N VAL A 327 -15.36 14.33 7.14
CA VAL A 327 -14.97 15.35 6.14
C VAL A 327 -14.82 14.68 4.78
N SER A 328 -15.22 15.39 3.73
CA SER A 328 -15.08 14.85 2.37
C SER A 328 -13.61 14.90 1.90
N TYR A 329 -13.25 14.02 0.97
CA TYR A 329 -11.91 14.07 0.34
C TYR A 329 -11.72 15.35 -0.48
N LYS A 330 -12.79 15.94 -1.00
CA LYS A 330 -12.73 17.26 -1.65
C LYS A 330 -12.26 18.33 -0.67
N GLU A 331 -12.84 18.38 0.55
CA GLU A 331 -12.40 19.30 1.60
C GLU A 331 -10.96 18.98 2.04
N LEU A 332 -10.61 17.73 2.27
CA LEU A 332 -9.26 17.33 2.64
C LEU A 332 -8.20 17.77 1.61
N LYS A 333 -8.49 17.63 0.33
CA LYS A 333 -7.61 18.04 -0.78
C LYS A 333 -7.54 19.54 -1.00
N SER A 334 -8.50 20.32 -0.47
CA SER A 334 -8.48 21.80 -0.57
C SER A 334 -7.35 22.47 0.24
N GLY A 335 -6.68 21.71 1.11
CA GLY A 335 -5.62 22.21 1.98
C GLY A 335 -6.11 22.66 3.36
N LYS A 336 -7.41 22.74 3.59
CA LYS A 336 -8.02 23.13 4.87
C LYS A 336 -9.44 22.60 5.04
N VAL A 337 -9.84 22.38 6.29
CA VAL A 337 -11.20 21.97 6.67
C VAL A 337 -11.66 22.77 7.88
N THR A 338 -12.98 22.90 8.06
CA THR A 338 -13.56 23.51 9.27
C THR A 338 -14.08 22.43 10.19
N ILE A 339 -13.53 22.32 11.39
CA ILE A 339 -13.92 21.37 12.43
C ILE A 339 -14.36 22.15 13.66
N ASN A 340 -15.62 21.99 14.07
CA ASN A 340 -16.20 22.69 15.23
C ASN A 340 -15.95 24.22 15.21
N GLY A 341 -16.08 24.85 14.04
CA GLY A 341 -15.88 26.28 13.85
C GLY A 341 -14.41 26.74 13.76
N LYS A 342 -13.45 25.81 13.84
CA LYS A 342 -12.03 26.09 13.68
C LYS A 342 -11.53 25.66 12.32
N GLU A 343 -10.83 26.55 11.60
CA GLU A 343 -10.11 26.21 10.38
C GLU A 343 -8.82 25.42 10.73
N VAL A 344 -8.65 24.25 10.11
CA VAL A 344 -7.55 23.31 10.35
C VAL A 344 -6.88 23.03 9.02
N ALA A 345 -5.56 23.24 8.92
CA ALA A 345 -4.78 22.91 7.74
C ALA A 345 -4.72 21.39 7.53
N THR A 346 -4.93 20.93 6.29
CA THR A 346 -4.86 19.51 5.93
C THR A 346 -3.57 19.18 5.22
N GLY A 347 -3.08 17.96 5.39
CA GLY A 347 -1.90 17.44 4.72
C GLY A 347 -2.03 15.94 4.42
N SER A 348 -1.72 15.57 3.19
CA SER A 348 -1.74 14.16 2.76
C SER A 348 -0.35 13.53 2.87
N LEU A 349 -0.28 12.29 3.36
CA LEU A 349 0.91 11.44 3.24
C LEU A 349 0.92 10.68 1.91
N SER A 350 -0.20 10.58 1.21
CA SER A 350 -0.28 10.06 -0.15
C SER A 350 -0.02 11.18 -1.16
N SER A 351 0.64 10.85 -2.28
CA SER A 351 0.81 11.78 -3.40
C SER A 351 -0.26 11.52 -4.45
N TYR A 352 -1.21 12.45 -4.59
CA TYR A 352 -2.25 12.38 -5.61
C TYR A 352 -1.68 12.49 -7.03
N SER A 353 -0.71 13.40 -7.26
CA SER A 353 -0.06 13.55 -8.55
C SER A 353 0.69 12.28 -8.98
N MET A 354 1.36 11.61 -8.05
CA MET A 354 2.01 10.31 -8.34
C MET A 354 0.97 9.22 -8.60
N ALA A 355 -0.15 9.20 -7.88
CA ALA A 355 -1.22 8.26 -8.13
C ALA A 355 -1.83 8.47 -9.52
N LEU A 356 -2.06 9.71 -9.94
CA LEU A 356 -2.55 10.04 -11.28
C LEU A 356 -1.56 9.59 -12.36
N GLU A 357 -0.27 9.89 -12.19
CA GLU A 357 0.78 9.43 -13.10
C GLU A 357 0.81 7.91 -13.23
N ILE A 358 0.64 7.16 -12.12
CA ILE A 358 0.59 5.70 -12.14
C ILE A 358 -0.66 5.20 -12.89
N ALA A 359 -1.81 5.84 -12.69
CA ALA A 359 -3.04 5.49 -13.42
C ALA A 359 -2.86 5.71 -14.94
N ASP A 360 -2.21 6.82 -15.35
CA ASP A 360 -1.87 7.10 -16.74
C ASP A 360 -0.87 6.11 -17.34
N LEU A 361 0.17 5.74 -16.60
CA LEU A 361 1.13 4.72 -17.02
C LEU A 361 0.45 3.36 -17.24
N LEU A 362 -0.40 2.95 -16.29
CA LEU A 362 -1.13 1.70 -16.40
C LEU A 362 -2.10 1.74 -17.61
N LYS A 363 -2.76 2.88 -17.84
CA LYS A 363 -3.59 3.10 -19.04
C LYS A 363 -2.76 2.95 -20.32
N ASP A 364 -1.56 3.53 -20.37
CA ASP A 364 -0.65 3.39 -21.50
C ASP A 364 -0.22 1.94 -21.75
N GLU A 365 0.16 1.21 -20.68
CA GLU A 365 0.54 -0.20 -20.77
C GLU A 365 -0.61 -1.08 -21.29
N ILE A 366 -1.84 -0.86 -20.83
CA ILE A 366 -3.03 -1.56 -21.29
C ILE A 366 -3.33 -1.21 -22.75
N SER A 367 -3.37 0.09 -23.08
CA SER A 367 -3.69 0.56 -24.44
C SER A 367 -2.69 0.07 -25.50
N LYS A 368 -1.42 -0.15 -25.09
CA LYS A 368 -0.37 -0.71 -25.94
C LYS A 368 -0.34 -2.25 -25.99
N GLY A 369 -1.26 -2.92 -25.30
CA GLY A 369 -1.35 -4.37 -25.27
C GLY A 369 -0.29 -5.07 -24.39
N ARG A 370 0.43 -4.31 -23.53
CA ARG A 370 1.50 -4.84 -22.69
C ARG A 370 1.02 -5.34 -21.33
N PHE A 371 -0.16 -4.90 -20.88
CA PHE A 371 -0.73 -5.29 -19.60
C PHE A 371 -2.12 -5.91 -19.81
N LEU A 372 -2.21 -7.24 -19.70
CA LEU A 372 -3.48 -7.98 -19.78
C LEU A 372 -4.08 -8.12 -18.39
N LEU A 373 -5.42 -8.13 -18.34
CA LEU A 373 -6.18 -8.34 -17.11
C LEU A 373 -6.23 -9.82 -16.74
N ASN A 374 -6.22 -10.12 -15.45
CA ASN A 374 -6.48 -11.46 -14.95
C ASN A 374 -7.86 -11.51 -14.31
N LYS A 375 -8.70 -12.47 -14.74
CA LYS A 375 -9.95 -12.77 -14.04
C LYS A 375 -9.59 -13.34 -12.66
N PRO A 376 -10.14 -12.82 -11.56
CA PRO A 376 -9.93 -13.41 -10.24
C PRO A 376 -10.41 -14.86 -10.19
N TYR A 377 -9.64 -15.72 -9.55
CA TYR A 377 -10.05 -17.10 -9.28
C TYR A 377 -10.61 -17.26 -7.85
N GLY A 378 -10.43 -16.28 -6.97
CA GLY A 378 -10.97 -16.23 -5.62
C GLY A 378 -11.57 -14.85 -5.31
N LYS A 379 -12.66 -14.83 -4.57
CA LYS A 379 -13.28 -13.58 -4.11
C LYS A 379 -12.56 -13.05 -2.87
N ILE A 380 -12.50 -11.72 -2.72
CA ILE A 380 -12.20 -11.08 -1.46
C ILE A 380 -13.46 -11.13 -0.60
N PRO A 381 -13.38 -11.55 0.68
CA PRO A 381 -14.57 -11.62 1.55
C PRO A 381 -15.17 -10.22 1.77
N ASP A 382 -16.49 -10.12 1.80
CA ASP A 382 -17.23 -8.87 2.00
C ASP A 382 -17.96 -8.80 3.37
N ASN A 383 -17.89 -9.86 4.17
CA ASN A 383 -18.66 -10.03 5.41
C ASN A 383 -17.83 -10.55 6.59
N VAL A 384 -16.50 -10.37 6.57
CA VAL A 384 -15.62 -10.83 7.66
C VAL A 384 -15.52 -9.77 8.75
N PRO A 385 -15.83 -10.08 10.02
CA PRO A 385 -15.64 -9.16 11.11
C PRO A 385 -14.15 -9.05 11.49
N PHE A 386 -13.68 -7.85 11.73
CA PHE A 386 -12.37 -7.64 12.35
C PHE A 386 -12.41 -8.03 13.83
N LYS A 387 -11.37 -8.75 14.30
CA LYS A 387 -11.26 -9.17 15.69
C LYS A 387 -10.01 -8.55 16.34
N SER A 388 -10.19 -7.92 17.48
CA SER A 388 -9.08 -7.51 18.33
C SER A 388 -8.47 -8.73 19.04
N LEU A 389 -7.15 -8.71 19.28
CA LEU A 389 -6.48 -9.74 20.04
C LEU A 389 -6.93 -9.69 21.53
N PRO A 390 -7.59 -10.74 22.06
CA PRO A 390 -7.93 -10.77 23.49
C PRO A 390 -6.69 -11.05 24.31
N ILE A 391 -6.46 -10.25 25.35
CA ILE A 391 -5.44 -10.54 26.38
C ILE A 391 -6.10 -11.50 27.39
N LYS A 392 -5.53 -12.69 27.53
CA LYS A 392 -6.02 -13.73 28.44
C LYS A 392 -4.94 -14.06 29.46
N GLU A 393 -5.31 -14.18 30.73
CA GLU A 393 -4.45 -14.80 31.72
C GLU A 393 -4.30 -16.30 31.43
N LYS A 394 -3.11 -16.85 31.78
CA LYS A 394 -2.88 -18.30 31.65
C LYS A 394 -3.91 -19.02 32.54
N ALA A 395 -4.68 -19.90 31.95
CA ALA A 395 -5.53 -20.81 32.76
C ALA A 395 -4.62 -21.58 33.71
N ASN A 396 -4.83 -21.42 35.01
CA ASN A 396 -4.19 -22.24 36.00
C ASN A 396 -4.65 -23.69 35.77
N GLY A 397 -3.73 -24.50 35.21
CA GLY A 397 -3.94 -25.94 34.98
C GLY A 397 -3.69 -26.72 36.26
#